data_563221908e5105b7471e89ccbf2b10f6
#
_entry.id   563221908e5105b7471e89ccbf2b10f6
#
_cell.length_a   1.000
_cell.length_b   1.000
_cell.length_c   1.000
_cell.angle_alpha   90.00
_cell.angle_beta   90.00
_cell.angle_gamma   90.00
#
_symmetry.space_group_name_H-M   'P 1'
#
loop_
_entity.id
_entity.type
_entity.pdbx_description
1 polymer ?
#
loop_
_entity_poly.entity_id
_entity_poly.type
_entity_poly.pdbx_seq_one_letter_code
_entity_poly.pdbx_strand_id
1 'polypeptide(L)'
;MRPIIARFLPRDQEIIDSYLSLPEVRKLLPREYRYAKFLWGKQDTDGLTSLYAIKSNRDDTPPLSGGVVVDASQSYDAVGNAAVSMQMNAQGARIWEDLTGIAYAQNSNIAIVLDDIIYSAPGVTRGAISGG
;
A
#
# COMPACT_ATOMS: atom_id res chain seq x y z
N MET A 1 12.22 2.80 -4.22
CA MET A 1 10.97 3.49 -4.65
C MET A 1 10.25 4.00 -3.41
N ARG A 2 9.97 5.29 -3.37
CA ARG A 2 9.18 5.85 -2.28
C ARG A 2 7.70 5.53 -2.50
N PRO A 3 6.92 5.21 -1.45
CA PRO A 3 5.51 4.90 -1.62
C PRO A 3 4.69 6.09 -2.10
N ILE A 4 4.91 7.27 -1.53
CA ILE A 4 4.19 8.49 -1.92
C ILE A 4 4.99 9.25 -2.96
N ILE A 5 4.39 9.48 -4.12
CA ILE A 5 5.00 10.24 -5.20
C ILE A 5 4.83 11.73 -4.99
N ALA A 6 3.60 12.17 -4.72
CA ALA A 6 3.25 13.56 -4.53
C ALA A 6 1.86 13.67 -3.90
N ARG A 7 1.52 14.88 -3.46
CA ARG A 7 0.21 15.19 -2.87
C ARG A 7 -0.50 16.19 -3.77
N PHE A 8 -1.80 15.98 -3.97
CA PHE A 8 -2.61 16.76 -4.89
C PHE A 8 -3.94 17.14 -4.27
N LEU A 9 -4.59 18.14 -4.87
CA LEU A 9 -5.98 18.44 -4.53
C LEU A 9 -6.87 17.31 -5.07
N PRO A 10 -7.93 16.92 -4.33
CA PRO A 10 -8.82 15.85 -4.79
C PRO A 10 -9.41 16.08 -6.18
N ARG A 11 -9.70 17.33 -6.53
CA ARG A 11 -10.25 17.69 -7.86
C ARG A 11 -9.30 17.38 -9.02
N ASP A 12 -8.00 17.19 -8.74
CA ASP A 12 -7.01 16.92 -9.77
C ASP A 12 -6.78 15.43 -10.01
N GLN A 13 -7.38 14.55 -9.19
CA GLN A 13 -7.16 13.10 -9.30
C GLN A 13 -7.52 12.56 -10.67
N GLU A 14 -8.67 12.96 -11.21
CA GLU A 14 -9.14 12.45 -12.50
C GLU A 14 -8.20 12.82 -13.64
N ILE A 15 -7.70 14.05 -13.64
CA ILE A 15 -6.75 14.52 -14.66
C ILE A 15 -5.44 13.73 -14.56
N ILE A 16 -4.93 13.53 -13.35
CA ILE A 16 -3.67 12.81 -13.11
C ILE A 16 -3.82 11.35 -13.51
N ASP A 17 -4.93 10.72 -13.16
CA ASP A 17 -5.20 9.33 -13.58
C ASP A 17 -5.22 9.20 -15.09
N SER A 18 -5.80 10.18 -15.79
CA SER A 18 -5.83 10.21 -17.24
C SER A 18 -4.42 10.26 -17.84
N TYR A 19 -3.55 11.10 -17.30
CA TYR A 19 -2.16 11.18 -17.76
C TYR A 19 -1.41 9.88 -17.48
N LEU A 20 -1.55 9.32 -16.28
CA LEU A 20 -0.83 8.10 -15.90
C LEU A 20 -1.29 6.86 -16.67
N SER A 21 -2.47 6.92 -17.31
CA SER A 21 -2.96 5.83 -18.14
C SER A 21 -2.35 5.85 -19.55
N LEU A 22 -1.70 6.95 -19.95
CA LEU A 22 -1.14 7.09 -21.30
C LEU A 22 0.22 6.39 -21.38
N PRO A 23 0.45 5.53 -22.38
CA PRO A 23 1.74 4.86 -22.57
C PRO A 23 2.90 5.85 -22.73
N GLU A 24 2.68 6.98 -23.40
CA GLU A 24 3.69 8.00 -23.62
C GLU A 24 4.17 8.61 -22.31
N VAL A 25 3.25 8.84 -21.38
CA VAL A 25 3.59 9.37 -20.05
C VAL A 25 4.35 8.32 -19.24
N ARG A 26 3.91 7.06 -19.30
CA ARG A 26 4.59 5.96 -18.59
C ARG A 26 6.05 5.83 -19.01
N LYS A 27 6.35 6.01 -20.28
CA LYS A 27 7.73 5.95 -20.78
C LYS A 27 8.63 7.06 -20.25
N LEU A 28 8.05 8.18 -19.84
CA LEU A 28 8.79 9.29 -19.26
C LEU A 28 9.08 9.14 -17.79
N LEU A 29 8.43 8.19 -17.13
CA LEU A 29 8.64 7.94 -15.70
C LEU A 29 9.99 7.25 -15.47
N PRO A 30 10.60 7.44 -14.28
CA PRO A 30 11.75 6.64 -13.88
C PRO A 30 11.43 5.15 -14.02
N ARG A 31 12.48 4.37 -14.35
CA ARG A 31 12.32 2.94 -14.64
C ARG A 31 11.54 2.20 -13.55
N GLU A 32 11.77 2.52 -12.29
CA GLU A 32 11.13 1.87 -11.15
C GLU A 32 9.63 2.13 -11.05
N TYR A 33 9.12 3.18 -11.73
CA TYR A 33 7.70 3.52 -11.70
C TYR A 33 6.93 3.13 -12.96
N ARG A 34 7.61 2.66 -14.02
CA ARG A 34 6.97 2.38 -15.31
C ARG A 34 5.88 1.34 -15.25
N TYR A 35 6.06 0.35 -14.40
CA TYR A 35 5.12 -0.77 -14.25
C TYR A 35 4.41 -0.75 -12.90
N ALA A 36 4.53 0.34 -12.16
CA ALA A 36 3.85 0.49 -10.90
C ALA A 36 2.35 0.72 -11.13
N LYS A 37 1.55 0.27 -10.18
CA LYS A 37 0.15 0.63 -10.07
C LYS A 37 0.05 1.90 -9.24
N PHE A 38 -0.73 2.88 -9.69
CA PHE A 38 -0.90 4.13 -8.97
C PHE A 38 -2.27 4.16 -8.30
N LEU A 39 -2.29 4.34 -6.99
CA LEU A 39 -3.51 4.44 -6.21
C LEU A 39 -3.47 5.68 -5.32
N TRP A 40 -4.65 6.17 -4.99
CA TRP A 40 -4.80 7.34 -4.14
C TRP A 40 -5.02 6.95 -2.70
N GLY A 41 -4.45 7.74 -1.78
CA GLY A 41 -4.73 7.64 -0.36
C GLY A 41 -6.00 8.38 0.01
N LYS A 42 -6.38 8.27 1.28
CA LYS A 42 -7.48 9.06 1.83
C LYS A 42 -7.08 10.53 1.89
N GLN A 43 -8.07 11.42 1.80
CA GLN A 43 -7.86 12.84 1.99
C GLN A 43 -7.33 13.09 3.42
N ASP A 44 -6.23 13.82 3.51
CA ASP A 44 -5.63 14.14 4.81
C ASP A 44 -6.27 15.38 5.44
N THR A 45 -5.79 15.78 6.60
CA THR A 45 -6.32 16.93 7.33
C THR A 45 -6.08 18.27 6.62
N ASP A 46 -5.09 18.33 5.71
CA ASP A 46 -4.81 19.52 4.90
C ASP A 46 -5.71 19.61 3.66
N GLY A 47 -6.57 18.61 3.46
CA GLY A 47 -7.44 18.55 2.28
C GLY A 47 -6.76 18.02 1.03
N LEU A 48 -5.56 17.48 1.15
CA LEU A 48 -4.79 16.93 0.03
C LEU A 48 -4.89 15.40 0.03
N THR A 49 -4.70 14.81 -1.15
CA THR A 49 -4.60 13.36 -1.30
C THR A 49 -3.21 12.99 -1.82
N SER A 50 -2.71 11.87 -1.33
CA SER A 50 -1.40 11.37 -1.73
C SER A 50 -1.53 10.34 -2.85
N LEU A 51 -0.69 10.46 -3.86
CA LEU A 51 -0.58 9.48 -4.93
C LEU A 51 0.50 8.48 -4.56
N TYR A 52 0.13 7.20 -4.52
CA TYR A 52 1.02 6.11 -4.17
C TYR A 52 1.41 5.31 -5.41
N ALA A 53 2.67 4.90 -5.48
CA ALA A 53 3.14 3.92 -6.44
C ALA A 53 3.26 2.57 -5.73
N ILE A 54 2.60 1.56 -6.25
CA ILE A 54 2.54 0.22 -5.67
C ILE A 54 3.14 -0.77 -6.65
N LYS A 55 3.96 -1.69 -6.15
CA LYS A 55 4.42 -2.82 -6.94
C LYS A 55 3.25 -3.77 -7.16
N SER A 56 2.99 -4.07 -8.41
CA SER A 56 1.96 -5.01 -8.79
C SER A 56 2.60 -6.32 -9.22
N ASN A 57 1.96 -7.45 -8.92
CA ASN A 57 2.39 -8.73 -9.47
C ASN A 57 1.78 -8.94 -10.86
N ARG A 58 2.16 -10.06 -11.50
CA ARG A 58 1.70 -10.36 -12.87
C ARG A 58 0.18 -10.40 -12.99
N ASP A 59 -0.50 -10.89 -11.97
CA ASP A 59 -1.94 -11.09 -11.98
C ASP A 59 -2.72 -9.89 -11.44
N ASP A 60 -2.02 -8.83 -11.03
CA ASP A 60 -2.60 -7.65 -10.39
C ASP A 60 -3.48 -8.00 -9.18
N THR A 61 -3.04 -8.99 -8.40
CA THR A 61 -3.74 -9.44 -7.20
C THR A 61 -2.89 -9.13 -5.96
N PRO A 62 -3.51 -8.76 -4.83
CA PRO A 62 -2.75 -8.54 -3.60
C PRO A 62 -2.22 -9.87 -3.06
N PRO A 63 -1.02 -9.89 -2.46
CA PRO A 63 -0.49 -11.10 -1.81
C PRO A 63 -1.39 -11.59 -0.67
N LEU A 64 -2.01 -10.66 0.07
CA LEU A 64 -2.99 -10.94 1.09
C LEU A 64 -4.32 -10.34 0.69
N SER A 65 -5.38 -11.13 0.73
CA SER A 65 -6.72 -10.69 0.38
C SER A 65 -7.72 -11.16 1.44
N GLY A 66 -8.98 -10.76 1.30
CA GLY A 66 -10.03 -11.05 2.26
C GLY A 66 -10.24 -12.53 2.56
N GLY A 67 -9.79 -13.44 1.64
CA GLY A 67 -9.94 -14.87 1.85
C GLY A 67 -9.04 -15.44 2.96
N VAL A 68 -7.93 -14.78 3.28
CA VAL A 68 -7.00 -15.25 4.33
C VAL A 68 -6.97 -14.34 5.54
N VAL A 69 -7.56 -13.16 5.47
CA VAL A 69 -7.75 -12.25 6.60
C VAL A 69 -9.10 -12.57 7.23
N VAL A 70 -9.10 -13.11 8.44
CA VAL A 70 -10.34 -13.57 9.10
C VAL A 70 -10.98 -12.51 9.97
N ASP A 71 -10.21 -11.54 10.43
CA ASP A 71 -10.72 -10.41 11.22
C ASP A 71 -9.79 -9.22 11.12
N ALA A 72 -10.36 -8.02 11.14
CA ALA A 72 -9.61 -6.78 11.20
C ALA A 72 -10.38 -5.77 12.04
N SER A 73 -9.71 -5.10 12.97
CA SER A 73 -10.35 -4.13 13.84
C SER A 73 -9.39 -2.98 14.17
N GLN A 74 -9.98 -1.84 14.50
CA GLN A 74 -9.22 -0.71 15.00
C GLN A 74 -8.76 -0.99 16.43
N SER A 75 -7.51 -0.66 16.70
CA SER A 75 -6.93 -0.76 18.04
C SER A 75 -6.03 0.45 18.30
N TYR A 76 -5.39 0.45 19.45
CA TYR A 76 -4.46 1.51 19.82
C TYR A 76 -3.16 0.86 20.30
N ASP A 77 -2.03 1.48 19.95
CA ASP A 77 -0.74 1.02 20.44
C ASP A 77 -0.51 1.45 21.91
N ALA A 78 0.65 1.12 22.46
CA ALA A 78 0.96 1.39 23.87
C ALA A 78 1.00 2.88 24.21
N VAL A 79 1.17 3.75 23.20
CA VAL A 79 1.21 5.22 23.40
C VAL A 79 -0.08 5.91 22.97
N GLY A 80 -1.13 5.13 22.63
CA GLY A 80 -2.44 5.66 22.31
C GLY A 80 -2.66 6.04 20.85
N ASN A 81 -1.71 5.76 19.96
CA ASN A 81 -1.89 5.99 18.52
C ASN A 81 -2.80 4.94 17.92
N ALA A 82 -3.60 5.37 16.93
CA ALA A 82 -4.48 4.45 16.23
C ALA A 82 -3.67 3.39 15.46
N ALA A 83 -4.14 2.15 15.53
CA ALA A 83 -3.52 1.01 14.87
C ALA A 83 -4.62 0.11 14.31
N VAL A 84 -4.23 -0.80 13.41
CA VAL A 84 -5.14 -1.83 12.88
C VAL A 84 -4.62 -3.17 13.34
N SER A 85 -5.51 -3.94 13.99
CA SER A 85 -5.24 -5.32 14.39
C SER A 85 -5.86 -6.24 13.34
N MET A 86 -5.08 -7.17 12.81
CA MET A 86 -5.55 -8.13 11.82
C MET A 86 -5.29 -9.55 12.32
N GLN A 87 -6.23 -10.43 12.07
CA GLN A 87 -6.08 -11.87 12.29
C GLN A 87 -6.19 -12.59 10.96
N MET A 88 -5.29 -13.54 10.73
CA MET A 88 -5.18 -14.29 9.49
C MET A 88 -5.24 -15.78 9.77
N ASN A 89 -5.69 -16.56 8.78
CA ASN A 89 -5.57 -18.01 8.88
C ASN A 89 -4.09 -18.44 8.71
N ALA A 90 -3.80 -19.74 8.82
CA ALA A 90 -2.42 -20.24 8.76
C ALA A 90 -1.74 -19.89 7.42
N GLN A 91 -2.48 -19.92 6.32
CA GLN A 91 -1.95 -19.53 5.02
C GLN A 91 -1.61 -18.05 4.98
N GLY A 92 -2.51 -17.20 5.46
CA GLY A 92 -2.30 -15.76 5.53
C GLY A 92 -1.13 -15.40 6.42
N ALA A 93 -0.98 -16.08 7.56
CA ALA A 93 0.12 -15.84 8.47
C ALA A 93 1.49 -16.11 7.82
N ARG A 94 1.60 -17.17 7.01
CA ARG A 94 2.83 -17.48 6.28
C ARG A 94 3.12 -16.45 5.20
N ILE A 95 2.09 -16.04 4.45
CA ILE A 95 2.24 -15.00 3.42
C ILE A 95 2.67 -13.69 4.07
N TRP A 96 2.08 -13.34 5.21
CA TRP A 96 2.43 -12.13 5.95
C TRP A 96 3.87 -12.14 6.44
N GLU A 97 4.33 -13.28 6.99
CA GLU A 97 5.71 -13.43 7.42
C GLU A 97 6.68 -13.23 6.25
N ASP A 98 6.43 -13.87 5.11
CA ASP A 98 7.28 -13.73 3.93
C ASP A 98 7.25 -12.30 3.39
N LEU A 99 6.07 -11.70 3.28
CA LEU A 99 5.90 -10.35 2.76
C LEU A 99 6.62 -9.32 3.64
N THR A 100 6.46 -9.42 4.96
CA THR A 100 7.12 -8.49 5.88
C THR A 100 8.63 -8.69 5.90
N GLY A 101 9.10 -9.94 5.75
CA GLY A 101 10.52 -10.23 5.64
C GLY A 101 11.15 -9.59 4.40
N ILE A 102 10.49 -9.70 3.26
CA ILE A 102 10.93 -9.08 2.01
C ILE A 102 10.90 -7.55 2.11
N ALA A 103 9.82 -6.99 2.66
CA ALA A 103 9.68 -5.56 2.82
C ALA A 103 10.78 -5.00 3.74
N TYR A 104 11.10 -5.68 4.81
CA TYR A 104 12.19 -5.30 5.69
C TYR A 104 13.54 -5.33 4.96
N ALA A 105 13.83 -6.42 4.25
CA ALA A 105 15.10 -6.58 3.53
C ALA A 105 15.28 -5.52 2.44
N GLN A 106 14.19 -5.12 1.79
CA GLN A 106 14.20 -4.11 0.72
C GLN A 106 13.98 -2.69 1.23
N ASN A 107 13.81 -2.51 2.54
CA ASN A 107 13.47 -1.22 3.15
C ASN A 107 12.26 -0.58 2.46
N SER A 108 11.22 -1.36 2.22
CA SER A 108 10.02 -0.93 1.54
C SER A 108 8.80 -0.95 2.47
N ASN A 109 7.67 -0.48 1.94
CA ASN A 109 6.43 -0.35 2.69
C ASN A 109 5.41 -1.36 2.19
N ILE A 110 4.44 -1.69 3.05
CA ILE A 110 3.31 -2.55 2.70
C ILE A 110 2.07 -1.68 2.66
N ALA A 111 1.40 -1.63 1.50
CA ALA A 111 0.19 -0.85 1.35
C ALA A 111 -1.03 -1.63 1.86
N ILE A 112 -1.85 -0.97 2.66
CA ILE A 112 -3.14 -1.47 3.11
C ILE A 112 -4.20 -0.78 2.29
N VAL A 113 -4.88 -1.54 1.43
CA VAL A 113 -5.80 -1.02 0.41
C VAL A 113 -7.21 -1.54 0.68
N LEU A 114 -8.20 -0.64 0.61
CA LEU A 114 -9.61 -1.00 0.69
C LEU A 114 -10.34 -0.21 -0.40
N ASP A 115 -11.07 -0.92 -1.27
CA ASP A 115 -11.82 -0.33 -2.39
C ASP A 115 -10.94 0.59 -3.26
N ASP A 116 -9.72 0.12 -3.56
CA ASP A 116 -8.72 0.84 -4.35
C ASP A 116 -8.23 2.17 -3.73
N ILE A 117 -8.50 2.37 -2.45
CA ILE A 117 -8.00 3.52 -1.69
C ILE A 117 -6.97 3.04 -0.67
N ILE A 118 -5.82 3.70 -0.64
CA ILE A 118 -4.77 3.37 0.31
C ILE A 118 -5.07 4.04 1.65
N TYR A 119 -5.21 3.21 2.67
CA TYR A 119 -5.45 3.68 4.04
C TYR A 119 -4.16 3.90 4.81
N SER A 120 -3.14 3.09 4.52
CA SER A 120 -1.86 3.18 5.19
C SER A 120 -0.80 2.44 4.37
N ALA A 121 0.45 2.84 4.52
CA ALA A 121 1.57 2.16 3.86
C ALA A 121 2.76 2.10 4.82
N PRO A 122 2.62 1.37 5.95
CA PRO A 122 3.69 1.32 6.96
C PRO A 122 4.92 0.59 6.46
N GLY A 123 6.07 1.00 6.97
CA GLY A 123 7.31 0.26 6.81
C GLY A 123 7.40 -0.88 7.81
N VAL A 124 8.30 -1.82 7.55
CA VAL A 124 8.59 -2.94 8.46
C VAL A 124 9.89 -2.62 9.17
N THR A 125 9.85 -2.51 10.50
CA THR A 125 10.98 -2.00 11.29
C THR A 125 11.82 -3.07 11.97
N ARG A 126 11.33 -4.31 12.10
CA ARG A 126 12.00 -5.35 12.90
C ARG A 126 12.23 -6.67 12.16
N GLY A 127 11.95 -6.75 10.86
CA GLY A 127 12.08 -7.97 10.09
C GLY A 127 10.77 -8.72 9.94
N ALA A 128 10.83 -9.98 9.54
CA ALA A 128 9.63 -10.78 9.30
C ALA A 128 8.76 -10.86 10.55
N ILE A 129 7.44 -10.72 10.35
CA ILE A 129 6.46 -10.80 11.44
C ILE A 129 5.78 -12.16 11.36
N SER A 130 6.01 -13.01 12.37
CA SER A 130 5.40 -14.33 12.45
C SER A 130 4.14 -14.31 13.30
N GLY A 131 3.32 -15.31 13.14
CA GLY A 131 2.01 -15.40 13.77
C GLY A 131 0.95 -14.66 12.97
N GLY A 132 -0.19 -14.52 13.41
CA GLY A 132 -1.23 -13.89 12.62
C GLY A 132 -2.28 -13.19 13.43
#